data_6a6d4b15cb56ae1f9a53327740b0ce60
#
_entry.id   6a6d4b15cb56ae1f9a53327740b0ce60
#
_cell.length_a   1.000
_cell.length_b   1.000
_cell.length_c   1.000
_cell.angle_alpha   90.00
_cell.angle_beta   90.00
_cell.angle_gamma   90.00
#
_symmetry.space_group_name_H-M   'P 1'
#
loop_
_entity.id
_entity.type
_entity.pdbx_description
1 polymer ?
#
loop_
_entity_poly.entity_id
_entity_poly.type
_entity_poly.pdbx_seq_one_letter_code
_entity_poly.pdbx_strand_id
1 'polypeptide(L)'
;MRTLALTTLLTLAIGAYTPARSQGPYDKRADAHKDIQTALTEAQADGKLVLLDFGANWCLDCIVLSHLYEDQTVRPFLDANFHVVNIDVGNWDKNLDVSQRYGSPIDGGIPALVILAGSGEVVASTKNGALADARTATAREVLDYLKGWAARKPTHAAH
;
A
#
# COMPACT_ATOMS: atom_id res chain seq x y z
N MET A 1 50.08 -42.21 30.40
CA MET A 1 49.38 -40.97 30.73
C MET A 1 48.73 -40.48 29.45
N ARG A 2 47.42 -40.63 29.34
CA ARG A 2 46.65 -40.23 28.16
C ARG A 2 45.80 -38.96 28.54
N THR A 3 46.17 -37.80 27.99
CA THR A 3 45.47 -36.55 28.17
C THR A 3 44.28 -36.48 27.18
N LEU A 4 43.03 -36.51 27.71
CA LEU A 4 41.84 -36.22 26.96
C LEU A 4 41.70 -34.69 26.81
N ALA A 5 41.72 -34.20 25.58
CA ALA A 5 41.36 -32.85 25.27
C ALA A 5 39.84 -32.76 25.11
N LEU A 6 39.18 -31.98 25.97
CA LEU A 6 37.74 -31.67 25.92
C LEU A 6 37.55 -30.48 24.98
N THR A 7 37.04 -30.74 23.78
CA THR A 7 36.65 -29.67 22.82
C THR A 7 35.22 -29.24 23.12
N THR A 8 35.06 -28.06 23.70
CA THR A 8 33.76 -27.44 23.95
C THR A 8 33.26 -26.82 22.63
N LEU A 9 32.20 -27.40 22.03
CA LEU A 9 31.48 -26.79 20.90
C LEU A 9 30.59 -25.66 21.42
N LEU A 10 30.92 -24.43 21.08
CA LEU A 10 30.10 -23.26 21.32
C LEU A 10 29.05 -23.15 20.19
N THR A 11 27.81 -23.60 20.43
CA THR A 11 26.71 -23.45 19.49
C THR A 11 26.18 -22.00 19.53
N LEU A 12 26.48 -21.21 18.47
CA LEU A 12 25.89 -19.92 18.27
C LEU A 12 24.40 -20.10 17.86
N ALA A 13 23.48 -19.80 18.78
CA ALA A 13 22.07 -19.73 18.45
C ALA A 13 21.82 -18.43 17.65
N ILE A 14 21.67 -18.54 16.34
CA ILE A 14 21.21 -17.45 15.48
C ILE A 14 19.71 -17.31 15.75
N GLY A 15 19.33 -16.38 16.62
CA GLY A 15 17.94 -16.01 16.86
C GLY A 15 17.33 -15.46 15.57
N ALA A 16 16.37 -16.18 14.99
CA ALA A 16 15.58 -15.68 13.87
C ALA A 16 14.81 -14.44 14.31
N TYR A 17 15.24 -13.26 13.85
CA TYR A 17 14.52 -12.02 14.04
C TYR A 17 13.27 -12.06 13.13
N THR A 18 12.11 -12.44 13.70
CA THR A 18 10.83 -12.29 13.03
C THR A 18 10.38 -10.84 13.19
N PRO A 19 10.29 -10.05 12.10
CA PRO A 19 9.73 -8.70 12.21
C PRO A 19 8.30 -8.81 12.75
N ALA A 20 8.00 -8.01 13.79
CA ALA A 20 6.64 -7.93 14.33
C ALA A 20 5.70 -7.50 13.22
N ARG A 21 4.75 -8.37 12.85
CA ARG A 21 3.70 -8.07 11.87
C ARG A 21 2.92 -6.85 12.36
N SER A 22 2.70 -5.87 11.50
CA SER A 22 1.81 -4.75 11.81
C SER A 22 0.42 -5.31 12.16
N GLN A 23 -0.25 -4.72 13.17
CA GLN A 23 -1.57 -5.18 13.61
C GLN A 23 -2.69 -4.68 12.67
N GLY A 24 -2.49 -4.70 11.36
CA GLY A 24 -3.44 -4.24 10.35
C GLY A 24 -2.73 -3.79 9.08
N PRO A 25 -3.49 -3.37 8.05
CA PRO A 25 -2.95 -3.01 6.74
C PRO A 25 -2.08 -1.75 6.77
N TYR A 26 -2.26 -0.85 7.74
CA TYR A 26 -1.52 0.41 7.85
C TYR A 26 -0.44 0.31 8.93
N ASP A 27 0.83 0.13 8.51
CA ASP A 27 1.95 0.09 9.45
C ASP A 27 2.28 1.50 9.95
N LYS A 28 2.05 1.71 11.26
CA LYS A 28 2.30 2.99 11.95
C LYS A 28 3.77 3.43 11.92
N ARG A 29 4.71 2.54 11.57
CA ARG A 29 6.15 2.78 11.53
C ARG A 29 6.69 2.92 10.11
N ALA A 30 5.84 2.69 9.09
CA ALA A 30 6.22 2.83 7.71
C ALA A 30 6.63 4.28 7.39
N ASP A 31 7.61 4.43 6.53
CA ASP A 31 8.02 5.70 5.95
C ASP A 31 7.29 5.88 4.60
N ALA A 32 6.17 6.60 4.63
CA ALA A 32 5.34 6.79 3.46
C ALA A 32 6.08 7.44 2.28
N HIS A 33 7.02 8.37 2.55
CA HIS A 33 7.80 9.01 1.49
C HIS A 33 8.72 8.00 0.79
N LYS A 34 9.40 7.18 1.57
CA LYS A 34 10.29 6.13 1.05
C LYS A 34 9.50 5.07 0.29
N ASP A 35 8.37 4.63 0.83
CA ASP A 35 7.53 3.59 0.23
C ASP A 35 6.94 4.07 -1.11
N ILE A 36 6.47 5.33 -1.18
CA ILE A 36 6.00 5.96 -2.42
C ILE A 36 7.14 6.03 -3.45
N GLN A 37 8.33 6.47 -3.04
CA GLN A 37 9.47 6.57 -3.95
C GLN A 37 9.88 5.19 -4.51
N THR A 38 9.85 4.15 -3.67
CA THR A 38 10.11 2.77 -4.10
C THR A 38 9.07 2.33 -5.11
N ALA A 39 7.78 2.49 -4.81
CA ALA A 39 6.69 2.11 -5.71
C ALA A 39 6.73 2.86 -7.05
N LEU A 40 7.09 4.15 -7.05
CA LEU A 40 7.28 4.92 -8.29
C LEU A 40 8.44 4.37 -9.14
N THR A 41 9.55 4.00 -8.49
CA THR A 41 10.71 3.41 -9.19
C THR A 41 10.33 2.07 -9.84
N GLU A 42 9.60 1.22 -9.12
CA GLU A 42 9.09 -0.05 -9.63
C GLU A 42 8.09 0.16 -10.77
N ALA A 43 7.17 1.11 -10.62
CA ALA A 43 6.18 1.45 -11.64
C ALA A 43 6.81 2.01 -12.94
N GLN A 44 7.93 2.74 -12.83
CA GLN A 44 8.71 3.15 -14.01
C GLN A 44 9.33 1.96 -14.74
N ALA A 45 9.79 0.95 -14.00
CA ALA A 45 10.46 -0.21 -14.57
C ALA A 45 9.49 -1.20 -15.25
N ASP A 46 8.31 -1.44 -14.63
CA ASP A 46 7.36 -2.46 -15.11
C ASP A 46 6.10 -1.87 -15.77
N GLY A 47 5.99 -0.54 -15.73
CA GLY A 47 4.91 0.19 -16.38
C GLY A 47 3.58 0.07 -15.66
N LYS A 48 3.48 -0.37 -14.41
CA LYS A 48 2.27 -0.32 -13.60
C LYS A 48 1.98 1.10 -13.10
N LEU A 49 0.84 1.26 -12.46
CA LEU A 49 0.46 2.46 -11.71
C LEU A 49 0.85 2.29 -10.23
N VAL A 50 0.88 3.39 -9.49
CA VAL A 50 0.97 3.35 -8.03
C VAL A 50 -0.37 3.71 -7.44
N LEU A 51 -0.87 2.89 -6.51
CA LEU A 51 -2.08 3.13 -5.74
C LEU A 51 -1.68 3.52 -4.33
N LEU A 52 -1.91 4.79 -3.97
CA LEU A 52 -1.77 5.27 -2.61
C LEU A 52 -3.10 5.08 -1.88
N ASP A 53 -3.10 4.31 -0.81
CA ASP A 53 -4.28 4.04 0.03
C ASP A 53 -4.08 4.70 1.40
N PHE A 54 -4.74 5.85 1.59
CA PHE A 54 -4.74 6.58 2.85
C PHE A 54 -5.81 6.03 3.77
N GLY A 55 -5.39 5.55 4.95
CA GLY A 55 -6.31 4.98 5.91
C GLY A 55 -5.71 4.83 7.29
N ALA A 56 -6.40 4.11 8.16
CA ALA A 56 -5.95 3.82 9.52
C ALA A 56 -6.53 2.51 10.04
N ASN A 57 -5.83 1.85 10.96
CA ASN A 57 -6.27 0.56 11.51
C ASN A 57 -7.51 0.64 12.42
N TRP A 58 -7.92 1.82 12.85
CA TRP A 58 -9.19 2.05 13.57
C TRP A 58 -10.38 2.29 12.62
N CYS A 59 -10.14 2.57 11.35
CA CYS A 59 -11.16 2.85 10.35
C CYS A 59 -11.73 1.55 9.80
N LEU A 60 -12.99 1.25 10.11
CA LEU A 60 -13.64 0.02 9.67
C LEU A 60 -13.72 -0.09 8.14
N ASP A 61 -14.05 1.01 7.44
CA ASP A 61 -14.12 1.04 5.99
C ASP A 61 -12.76 0.74 5.34
N CYS A 62 -11.67 1.23 5.95
CA CYS A 62 -10.31 0.97 5.49
C CYS A 62 -9.95 -0.51 5.63
N ILE A 63 -10.34 -1.14 6.75
CA ILE A 63 -10.13 -2.57 6.98
C ILE A 63 -10.93 -3.41 6.01
N VAL A 64 -12.20 -3.04 5.77
CA VAL A 64 -13.05 -3.76 4.79
C VAL A 64 -12.46 -3.63 3.38
N LEU A 65 -12.02 -2.44 2.97
CA LEU A 65 -11.38 -2.24 1.66
C LEU A 65 -10.13 -3.10 1.52
N SER A 66 -9.29 -3.17 2.55
CA SER A 66 -8.10 -4.01 2.53
C SER A 66 -8.42 -5.49 2.38
N HIS A 67 -9.52 -5.98 2.97
CA HIS A 67 -9.99 -7.35 2.77
C HIS A 67 -10.55 -7.56 1.36
N LEU A 68 -11.22 -6.56 0.78
CA LEU A 68 -11.70 -6.63 -0.60
C LEU A 68 -10.54 -6.69 -1.61
N TYR A 69 -9.39 -6.10 -1.31
CA TYR A 69 -8.18 -6.26 -2.12
C TYR A 69 -7.66 -7.71 -2.15
N GLU A 70 -7.92 -8.50 -1.09
CA GLU A 70 -7.54 -9.91 -1.02
C GLU A 70 -8.56 -10.86 -1.70
N ASP A 71 -9.69 -10.34 -2.19
CA ASP A 71 -10.68 -11.14 -2.92
C ASP A 71 -10.06 -11.78 -4.17
N GLN A 72 -10.45 -13.03 -4.47
CA GLN A 72 -9.91 -13.84 -5.57
C GLN A 72 -10.09 -13.19 -6.95
N THR A 73 -11.06 -12.30 -7.11
CA THR A 73 -11.30 -11.56 -8.36
C THR A 73 -10.56 -10.22 -8.42
N VAL A 74 -10.31 -9.59 -7.28
CA VAL A 74 -9.65 -8.28 -7.17
C VAL A 74 -8.13 -8.42 -7.16
N ARG A 75 -7.60 -9.31 -6.32
CA ARG A 75 -6.16 -9.45 -6.08
C ARG A 75 -5.33 -9.64 -7.34
N PRO A 76 -5.67 -10.56 -8.26
CA PRO A 76 -4.88 -10.74 -9.47
C PRO A 76 -4.85 -9.49 -10.36
N PHE A 77 -5.95 -8.73 -10.42
CA PHE A 77 -6.00 -7.49 -11.20
C PHE A 77 -5.18 -6.38 -10.53
N LEU A 78 -5.28 -6.26 -9.21
CA LEU A 78 -4.51 -5.31 -8.42
C LEU A 78 -3.01 -5.53 -8.61
N ASP A 79 -2.54 -6.77 -8.43
CA ASP A 79 -1.13 -7.14 -8.57
C ASP A 79 -0.59 -6.95 -10.00
N ALA A 80 -1.43 -7.15 -11.01
CA ALA A 80 -1.02 -6.98 -12.41
C ALA A 80 -0.89 -5.52 -12.83
N ASN A 81 -1.58 -4.59 -12.17
CA ASN A 81 -1.71 -3.22 -12.65
C ASN A 81 -1.18 -2.14 -11.69
N PHE A 82 -1.00 -2.47 -10.40
CA PHE A 82 -0.66 -1.48 -9.38
C PHE A 82 0.44 -1.94 -8.43
N HIS A 83 1.26 -0.98 -7.98
CA HIS A 83 2.03 -1.06 -6.74
C HIS A 83 1.22 -0.35 -5.66
N VAL A 84 0.82 -1.07 -4.61
CA VAL A 84 -0.02 -0.52 -3.53
C VAL A 84 0.86 -0.03 -2.40
N VAL A 85 0.62 1.22 -1.96
CA VAL A 85 1.27 1.84 -0.80
C VAL A 85 0.19 2.23 0.20
N ASN A 86 0.15 1.53 1.34
CA ASN A 86 -0.77 1.86 2.42
C ASN A 86 -0.15 2.98 3.30
N ILE A 87 -0.88 4.07 3.46
CA ILE A 87 -0.42 5.28 4.16
C ILE A 87 -1.25 5.47 5.44
N ASP A 88 -0.62 5.26 6.61
CA ASP A 88 -1.28 5.47 7.90
C ASP A 88 -1.48 6.96 8.17
N VAL A 89 -2.73 7.40 8.31
CA VAL A 89 -3.05 8.79 8.68
C VAL A 89 -3.12 9.00 10.20
N GLY A 90 -2.80 7.97 10.99
CA GLY A 90 -2.85 8.03 12.45
C GLY A 90 -4.26 8.35 12.96
N ASN A 91 -4.34 9.30 13.86
CA ASN A 91 -5.61 9.90 14.31
C ASN A 91 -5.81 11.27 13.61
N TRP A 92 -5.62 11.34 12.29
CA TRP A 92 -5.59 12.55 11.47
C TRP A 92 -4.39 13.45 11.79
N ASP A 93 -3.27 12.85 12.21
CA ASP A 93 -2.06 13.54 12.68
C ASP A 93 -0.77 13.04 12.02
N LYS A 94 -0.87 12.08 11.07
CA LYS A 94 0.28 11.51 10.35
C LYS A 94 0.15 11.67 8.84
N ASN A 95 1.30 11.79 8.18
CA ASN A 95 1.42 11.86 6.72
C ASN A 95 0.49 12.90 6.06
N LEU A 96 0.16 13.98 6.79
CA LEU A 96 -0.69 15.06 6.30
C LEU A 96 -0.01 15.84 5.17
N ASP A 97 1.29 15.97 5.22
CA ASP A 97 2.12 16.56 4.15
C ASP A 97 2.07 15.72 2.87
N VAL A 98 2.06 14.37 3.00
CA VAL A 98 1.85 13.44 1.87
C VAL A 98 0.46 13.64 1.28
N SER A 99 -0.57 13.72 2.12
CA SER A 99 -1.94 14.00 1.66
C SER A 99 -2.03 15.33 0.92
N GLN A 100 -1.46 16.41 1.48
CA GLN A 100 -1.43 17.73 0.86
C GLN A 100 -0.76 17.72 -0.52
N ARG A 101 0.37 17.01 -0.64
CA ARG A 101 1.11 16.85 -1.91
C ARG A 101 0.23 16.30 -3.02
N TYR A 102 -0.69 15.40 -2.71
CA TYR A 102 -1.59 14.75 -3.68
C TYR A 102 -3.01 15.33 -3.67
N GLY A 103 -3.18 16.58 -3.25
CA GLY A 103 -4.42 17.33 -3.35
C GLY A 103 -5.42 17.06 -2.22
N SER A 104 -4.93 16.67 -1.03
CA SER A 104 -5.72 16.45 0.19
C SER A 104 -6.88 15.45 -0.02
N PRO A 105 -6.61 14.23 -0.50
CA PRO A 105 -7.66 13.24 -0.77
C PRO A 105 -8.45 12.88 0.50
N ILE A 106 -7.83 12.97 1.68
CA ILE A 106 -8.44 12.61 2.96
C ILE A 106 -9.47 13.63 3.47
N ASP A 107 -9.59 14.81 2.86
CA ASP A 107 -10.61 15.82 3.23
C ASP A 107 -12.04 15.28 3.01
N GLY A 108 -12.20 14.31 2.09
CA GLY A 108 -13.45 13.60 1.85
C GLY A 108 -13.70 12.40 2.76
N GLY A 109 -12.81 12.12 3.70
CA GLY A 109 -12.84 10.94 4.56
C GLY A 109 -11.82 9.87 4.15
N ILE A 110 -11.77 8.76 4.90
CA ILE A 110 -10.94 7.58 4.62
C ILE A 110 -11.81 6.31 4.59
N PRO A 111 -11.43 5.29 3.78
CA PRO A 111 -10.24 5.22 2.93
C PRO A 111 -10.28 6.24 1.79
N ALA A 112 -9.13 6.81 1.46
CA ALA A 112 -8.98 7.72 0.34
C ALA A 112 -7.84 7.25 -0.58
N LEU A 113 -8.11 7.19 -1.88
CA LEU A 113 -7.18 6.63 -2.85
C LEU A 113 -6.66 7.69 -3.81
N VAL A 114 -5.38 7.58 -4.15
CA VAL A 114 -4.76 8.35 -5.24
C VAL A 114 -4.02 7.40 -6.15
N ILE A 115 -4.24 7.55 -7.44
CA ILE A 115 -3.56 6.76 -8.47
C ILE A 115 -2.51 7.64 -9.12
N LEU A 116 -1.27 7.16 -9.17
CA LEU A 116 -0.17 7.83 -9.82
C LEU A 116 0.31 7.04 -11.05
N ALA A 117 0.69 7.75 -12.08
CA ALA A 117 1.57 7.19 -13.11
C ALA A 117 2.97 6.96 -12.54
N GLY A 118 3.81 6.15 -13.19
CA GLY A 118 5.21 5.96 -12.80
C GLY A 118 6.02 7.26 -12.78
N SER A 119 5.59 8.29 -13.51
CA SER A 119 6.16 9.66 -13.44
C SER A 119 5.87 10.40 -12.13
N GLY A 120 4.95 9.89 -11.30
CA GLY A 120 4.45 10.56 -10.10
C GLY A 120 3.26 11.50 -10.36
N GLU A 121 2.80 11.61 -11.62
CA GLU A 121 1.61 12.40 -11.97
C GLU A 121 0.34 11.74 -11.44
N VAL A 122 -0.59 12.55 -10.90
CA VAL A 122 -1.89 12.07 -10.41
C VAL A 122 -2.81 11.74 -11.60
N VAL A 123 -3.19 10.48 -11.72
CA VAL A 123 -4.10 9.98 -12.77
C VAL A 123 -5.55 10.00 -12.31
N ALA A 124 -5.79 9.69 -11.04
CA ALA A 124 -7.12 9.66 -10.43
C ALA A 124 -7.03 9.85 -8.90
N SER A 125 -8.14 10.27 -8.29
CA SER A 125 -8.26 10.39 -6.85
C SER A 125 -9.71 10.24 -6.41
N THR A 126 -9.94 9.70 -5.19
CA THR A 126 -11.25 9.62 -4.54
C THR A 126 -11.51 10.84 -3.63
N LYS A 127 -10.96 12.00 -3.96
CA LYS A 127 -11.07 13.25 -3.18
C LYS A 127 -12.51 13.61 -2.76
N ASN A 128 -13.51 13.14 -3.51
CA ASN A 128 -14.94 13.34 -3.23
C ASN A 128 -15.53 12.30 -2.27
N GLY A 129 -14.70 11.48 -1.61
CA GLY A 129 -15.15 10.46 -0.66
C GLY A 129 -15.78 9.21 -1.31
N ALA A 130 -15.49 8.93 -2.58
CA ALA A 130 -16.11 7.83 -3.33
C ALA A 130 -15.98 6.42 -2.71
N LEU A 131 -15.07 6.21 -1.77
CA LEU A 131 -14.88 4.94 -1.06
C LEU A 131 -14.91 5.12 0.48
N ALA A 132 -15.32 6.29 0.98
CA ALA A 132 -15.36 6.56 2.42
C ALA A 132 -16.39 5.69 3.18
N ASP A 133 -17.28 4.98 2.48
CA ASP A 133 -18.23 3.98 2.99
C ASP A 133 -17.97 2.59 2.43
N ALA A 134 -16.70 2.21 2.26
CA ALA A 134 -16.27 0.95 1.64
C ALA A 134 -16.84 -0.31 2.32
N ARG A 135 -17.35 -0.20 3.56
CA ARG A 135 -18.06 -1.30 4.25
C ARG A 135 -19.32 -1.78 3.51
N THR A 136 -19.88 -0.96 2.62
CA THR A 136 -21.03 -1.30 1.79
C THR A 136 -20.65 -1.75 0.38
N ALA A 137 -19.36 -1.61 0.02
CA ALA A 137 -18.86 -1.98 -1.29
C ALA A 137 -18.71 -3.49 -1.45
N THR A 138 -18.87 -3.96 -2.67
CA THR A 138 -18.60 -5.34 -3.08
C THR A 138 -17.23 -5.44 -3.77
N ALA A 139 -16.66 -6.65 -3.81
CA ALA A 139 -15.43 -6.91 -4.56
C ALA A 139 -15.55 -6.51 -6.04
N ARG A 140 -16.73 -6.67 -6.64
CA ARG A 140 -17.01 -6.27 -8.01
C ARG A 140 -16.90 -4.76 -8.21
N GLU A 141 -17.50 -3.97 -7.32
CA GLU A 141 -17.44 -2.51 -7.39
C GLU A 141 -16.01 -2.01 -7.23
N VAL A 142 -15.25 -2.58 -6.29
CA VAL A 142 -13.82 -2.25 -6.13
C VAL A 142 -13.03 -2.60 -7.41
N LEU A 143 -13.26 -3.78 -7.98
CA LEU A 143 -12.62 -4.18 -9.24
C LEU A 143 -12.97 -3.23 -10.40
N ASP A 144 -14.22 -2.77 -10.49
CA ASP A 144 -14.67 -1.86 -11.54
C ASP A 144 -14.02 -0.47 -11.38
N TYR A 145 -13.84 0.03 -10.15
CA TYR A 145 -13.04 1.24 -9.88
C TYR A 145 -11.59 1.06 -10.34
N LEU A 146 -10.93 -0.04 -9.94
CA LEU A 146 -9.54 -0.31 -10.30
C LEU A 146 -9.36 -0.40 -11.82
N LYS A 147 -10.29 -1.06 -12.53
CA LYS A 147 -10.28 -1.14 -14.01
C LYS A 147 -10.44 0.23 -14.65
N GLY A 148 -11.38 1.04 -14.14
CA GLY A 148 -11.61 2.39 -14.63
C GLY A 148 -10.38 3.29 -14.47
N TRP A 149 -9.61 3.13 -13.41
CA TRP A 149 -8.36 3.88 -13.18
C TRP A 149 -7.21 3.32 -14.02
N ALA A 150 -7.05 2.01 -14.13
CA ALA A 150 -6.02 1.39 -14.95
C ALA A 150 -6.17 1.79 -16.44
N ALA A 151 -7.40 1.98 -16.91
CA ALA A 151 -7.68 2.44 -18.28
C ALA A 151 -7.22 3.89 -18.55
N ARG A 152 -6.99 4.70 -17.50
CA ARG A 152 -6.48 6.10 -17.61
C ARG A 152 -4.96 6.18 -17.65
N LYS A 153 -4.26 5.05 -17.64
CA LYS A 153 -2.81 5.01 -17.72
C LYS A 153 -2.33 5.84 -18.91
N PRO A 154 -1.39 6.79 -18.70
CA PRO A 154 -0.83 7.53 -19.81
C PRO A 154 -0.20 6.55 -20.80
N THR A 155 -0.61 6.61 -22.06
CA THR A 155 0.08 5.88 -23.12
C THR A 155 1.44 6.51 -23.29
N HIS A 156 2.51 5.78 -22.93
CA HIS A 156 3.85 6.20 -23.28
C HIS A 156 3.89 6.30 -24.82
N ALA A 157 3.91 7.54 -25.33
CA ALA A 157 4.33 7.77 -26.70
C ALA A 157 5.77 7.23 -26.77
N ALA A 158 5.95 6.15 -27.52
CA ALA A 158 7.29 5.62 -27.82
C ALA A 158 8.06 6.74 -28.54
N HIS A 159 9.12 7.23 -27.90
CA HIS A 159 10.11 8.08 -28.52
C HIS A 159 11.22 7.22 -29.11
#